data_b345673e8ae8101a83cc8eba024397e2
#
_entry.id   b345673e8ae8101a83cc8eba024397e2
#
_cell.length_a   1.000
_cell.length_b   1.000
_cell.length_c   1.000
_cell.angle_alpha   90.00
_cell.angle_beta   90.00
_cell.angle_gamma   90.00
#
_symmetry.space_group_name_H-M   'P 1'
#
loop_
_entity.id
_entity.type
_entity.pdbx_description
1 polymer ?
#
loop_
_entity_poly.entity_id
_entity_poly.type
_entity_poly.pdbx_seq_one_letter_code
_entity_poly.pdbx_strand_id
1 'polypeptide(L)'
;MRRGAFWGLASLALLTLTGEAHADVGREVAARVAEQWRGAGGHVTALPTRFVFDDETTLVPIPAEDTTGCTHVALIGARGLSFRARLSDATSDPLAPEVGGRASSVAGVIELRRCGGARPVRHLVVTSDAGRGALEVVVAHAPSALPALTTVIPERTGGALPPVPEAGALPVLPPPERRAELAEARGKREGARVDARTTLHAGDDGGGEAEVSLAAGCHRVELFARDPRADRAGRRFRLDVDAELRDPSNSDRVLARDRTEAPDARLEACVGKTTRVNVVFAGAPPNGELTSTLASWPLPQRLPSLWGAVTRSKMARVMFTRHVAVPVDDPVFLAQGSSGTTPFPVSVEVGACYLAIVALTHGHARSLQIRTVTGARESTDERGATEEAALSAFCVNAHESARIEIHARGTGVGWGLALFRVKSGMWEAGR
;
A
#
# COMPACT_ATOMS: atom_id res chain seq x y z
N MET A 1 -37.32 -45.13 -36.92
CA MET A 1 -35.92 -45.62 -36.99
C MET A 1 -35.00 -44.52 -36.53
N ARG A 2 -34.26 -44.77 -35.42
CA ARG A 2 -32.89 -44.28 -35.01
C ARG A 2 -32.51 -42.81 -35.25
N ARG A 3 -32.41 -42.00 -34.19
CA ARG A 3 -31.20 -41.77 -33.31
C ARG A 3 -30.22 -40.73 -33.86
N GLY A 4 -29.95 -39.75 -33.08
CA GLY A 4 -28.76 -38.90 -33.19
C GLY A 4 -28.80 -37.72 -32.22
N ALA A 5 -28.57 -37.95 -30.92
CA ALA A 5 -28.29 -36.91 -29.94
C ALA A 5 -26.83 -36.53 -30.08
N PHE A 6 -26.52 -35.24 -30.27
CA PHE A 6 -25.18 -34.69 -30.12
C PHE A 6 -25.19 -33.72 -28.94
N TRP A 7 -24.58 -34.16 -27.87
CA TRP A 7 -24.21 -33.31 -26.71
C TRP A 7 -22.92 -32.60 -27.05
N GLY A 8 -23.00 -31.29 -27.27
CA GLY A 8 -21.84 -30.43 -27.35
C GLY A 8 -21.54 -29.87 -25.97
N LEU A 9 -20.56 -30.44 -25.28
CA LEU A 9 -19.95 -29.88 -24.07
C LEU A 9 -19.17 -28.63 -24.45
N ALA A 10 -19.75 -27.47 -24.22
CA ALA A 10 -19.04 -26.21 -24.23
C ALA A 10 -18.27 -26.08 -22.90
N SER A 11 -16.98 -26.38 -22.93
CA SER A 11 -16.06 -26.11 -21.84
C SER A 11 -15.89 -24.59 -21.72
N LEU A 12 -16.60 -23.99 -20.77
CA LEU A 12 -16.34 -22.63 -20.32
C LEU A 12 -14.98 -22.64 -19.60
N ALA A 13 -13.91 -22.26 -20.29
CA ALA A 13 -12.66 -21.90 -19.65
C ALA A 13 -12.86 -20.59 -18.90
N LEU A 14 -13.11 -20.67 -17.59
CA LEU A 14 -12.97 -19.53 -16.68
C LEU A 14 -11.49 -19.13 -16.68
N LEU A 15 -11.12 -18.15 -17.47
CA LEU A 15 -9.92 -17.37 -17.30
C LEU A 15 -10.11 -16.51 -16.03
N THR A 16 -9.76 -17.07 -14.90
CA THR A 16 -9.48 -16.27 -13.69
C THR A 16 -8.25 -15.45 -13.98
N LEU A 17 -8.46 -14.20 -14.41
CA LEU A 17 -7.45 -13.16 -14.34
C LEU A 17 -7.22 -12.88 -12.85
N THR A 18 -6.43 -13.72 -12.19
CA THR A 18 -5.76 -13.36 -10.96
C THR A 18 -4.74 -12.29 -11.33
N GLY A 19 -5.09 -11.02 -11.14
CA GLY A 19 -4.10 -9.97 -11.03
C GLY A 19 -3.20 -10.36 -9.86
N GLU A 20 -2.08 -11.00 -10.15
CA GLU A 20 -1.03 -11.21 -9.18
C GLU A 20 -0.56 -9.82 -8.75
N ALA A 21 -1.02 -9.39 -7.57
CA ALA A 21 -0.33 -8.35 -6.83
C ALA A 21 1.08 -8.91 -6.60
N HIS A 22 2.06 -8.37 -7.32
CA HIS A 22 3.46 -8.73 -7.09
C HIS A 22 3.76 -8.39 -5.64
N ALA A 23 3.91 -9.43 -4.83
CA ALA A 23 4.23 -9.30 -3.43
C ALA A 23 5.60 -8.60 -3.31
N ASP A 24 5.70 -7.64 -2.41
CA ASP A 24 6.95 -7.02 -1.99
C ASP A 24 7.88 -8.15 -1.49
N VAL A 25 8.96 -8.41 -2.22
CA VAL A 25 9.88 -9.54 -1.95
C VAL A 25 10.42 -9.48 -0.53
N GLY A 26 10.75 -8.30 -0.01
CA GLY A 26 11.22 -8.13 1.38
C GLY A 26 10.15 -8.58 2.37
N ARG A 27 8.90 -8.20 2.12
CA ARG A 27 7.76 -8.54 2.96
C ARG A 27 7.41 -10.03 2.91
N GLU A 28 7.52 -10.64 1.73
CA GLU A 28 7.32 -12.08 1.58
C GLU A 28 8.40 -12.88 2.33
N VAL A 29 9.66 -12.44 2.24
CA VAL A 29 10.76 -13.03 3.00
C VAL A 29 10.54 -12.87 4.49
N ALA A 30 10.14 -11.68 4.96
CA ALA A 30 9.82 -11.43 6.37
C ALA A 30 8.65 -12.31 6.85
N ALA A 31 7.62 -12.51 6.03
CA ALA A 31 6.51 -13.40 6.34
C ALA A 31 6.95 -14.86 6.49
N ARG A 32 7.82 -15.36 5.60
CA ARG A 32 8.38 -16.71 5.69
C ARG A 32 9.23 -16.91 6.95
N VAL A 33 10.07 -15.93 7.30
CA VAL A 33 10.84 -15.94 8.55
C VAL A 33 9.89 -16.01 9.75
N ALA A 34 8.87 -15.16 9.77
CA ALA A 34 7.89 -15.14 10.85
C ALA A 34 7.14 -16.46 11.00
N GLU A 35 6.76 -17.09 9.90
CA GLU A 35 6.07 -18.39 9.89
C GLU A 35 6.99 -19.51 10.42
N GLN A 36 8.22 -19.58 9.95
CA GLN A 36 9.17 -20.60 10.39
C GLN A 36 9.52 -20.46 11.87
N TRP A 37 9.75 -19.22 12.34
CA TRP A 37 10.04 -19.00 13.75
C TRP A 37 8.83 -19.31 14.65
N ARG A 38 7.59 -19.03 14.20
CA ARG A 38 6.38 -19.48 14.92
C ARG A 38 6.29 -21.01 14.96
N GLY A 39 6.54 -21.67 13.83
CA GLY A 39 6.55 -23.14 13.76
C GLY A 39 7.60 -23.78 14.65
N ALA A 40 8.70 -23.07 14.95
CA ALA A 40 9.74 -23.49 15.88
C ALA A 40 9.46 -23.11 17.36
N GLY A 41 8.27 -22.59 17.66
CA GLY A 41 7.84 -22.25 19.03
C GLY A 41 8.20 -20.81 19.46
N GLY A 42 8.59 -19.95 18.53
CA GLY A 42 8.82 -18.53 18.79
C GLY A 42 7.53 -17.72 18.88
N HIS A 43 7.45 -16.82 19.86
CA HIS A 43 6.45 -15.75 19.88
C HIS A 43 6.91 -14.62 18.96
N VAL A 44 6.27 -14.47 17.78
CA VAL A 44 6.79 -13.65 16.69
C VAL A 44 5.94 -12.43 16.47
N THR A 45 6.58 -11.25 16.42
CA THR A 45 6.02 -9.96 16.07
C THR A 45 6.72 -9.40 14.82
N ALA A 46 5.98 -9.20 13.73
CA ALA A 46 6.46 -8.44 12.59
C ALA A 46 6.20 -6.94 12.87
N LEU A 47 7.25 -6.14 12.88
CA LEU A 47 7.13 -4.71 13.11
C LEU A 47 6.69 -4.00 11.82
N PRO A 48 6.10 -2.80 11.92
CA PRO A 48 5.83 -1.97 10.74
C PRO A 48 7.12 -1.74 9.95
N THR A 49 7.04 -1.83 8.63
CA THR A 49 8.18 -1.58 7.77
C THR A 49 8.73 -0.18 7.98
N ARG A 50 10.05 -0.06 8.05
CA ARG A 50 10.78 1.20 8.16
C ARG A 50 11.42 1.54 6.83
N PHE A 51 11.48 2.81 6.51
CA PHE A 51 12.33 3.32 5.45
C PHE A 51 13.61 3.88 6.09
N VAL A 52 14.76 3.48 5.59
CA VAL A 52 16.07 3.87 6.13
C VAL A 52 16.78 4.71 5.09
N PHE A 53 17.33 5.83 5.52
CA PHE A 53 18.08 6.75 4.67
C PHE A 53 19.58 6.56 4.85
N ASP A 54 20.33 7.01 3.86
CA ASP A 54 21.79 6.99 3.90
C ASP A 54 22.31 7.76 5.10
N ASP A 55 23.33 7.20 5.78
CA ASP A 55 23.93 7.74 7.01
C ASP A 55 22.95 7.98 8.18
N GLU A 56 21.69 7.56 8.07
CA GLU A 56 20.72 7.71 9.14
C GLU A 56 20.85 6.60 10.19
N THR A 57 20.75 6.99 11.47
CA THR A 57 20.61 6.05 12.57
C THR A 57 19.16 6.05 13.06
N THR A 58 18.48 4.94 12.85
CA THR A 58 17.08 4.77 13.25
C THR A 58 16.97 3.89 14.48
N LEU A 59 16.17 4.34 15.46
CA LEU A 59 15.85 3.59 16.68
C LEU A 59 14.51 2.89 16.50
N VAL A 60 14.51 1.56 16.53
CA VAL A 60 13.29 0.75 16.41
C VAL A 60 12.96 0.13 17.75
N PRO A 61 11.81 0.46 18.38
CA PRO A 61 11.41 -0.14 19.65
C PRO A 61 11.10 -1.64 19.44
N ILE A 62 11.63 -2.48 20.34
CA ILE A 62 11.35 -3.92 20.39
C ILE A 62 10.29 -4.16 21.48
N PRO A 63 9.25 -4.96 21.20
CA PRO A 63 8.30 -5.38 22.22
C PRO A 63 9.03 -6.03 23.41
N ALA A 64 8.74 -5.56 24.62
CA ALA A 64 9.37 -6.11 25.81
C ALA A 64 8.73 -7.46 26.17
N GLU A 65 9.56 -8.48 26.32
CA GLU A 65 9.17 -9.76 26.91
C GLU A 65 10.11 -10.14 28.04
N ASP A 66 9.76 -11.21 28.78
CA ASP A 66 10.54 -11.70 29.91
C ASP A 66 11.98 -12.07 29.51
N THR A 67 12.91 -11.75 30.39
CA THR A 67 14.36 -11.90 30.18
C THR A 67 14.87 -13.35 30.16
N THR A 68 14.00 -14.33 30.32
CA THR A 68 14.37 -15.73 30.55
C THR A 68 14.61 -16.56 29.28
N GLY A 69 14.53 -15.97 28.10
CA GLY A 69 14.65 -16.65 26.80
C GLY A 69 15.67 -16.02 25.88
N CYS A 70 15.51 -16.32 24.60
CA CYS A 70 16.25 -15.73 23.49
C CYS A 70 15.39 -14.70 22.76
N THR A 71 15.95 -13.53 22.51
CA THR A 71 15.39 -12.56 21.56
C THR A 71 16.10 -12.70 20.23
N HIS A 72 15.35 -12.92 19.17
CA HIS A 72 15.82 -12.98 17.79
C HIS A 72 15.27 -11.82 17.02
N VAL A 73 16.09 -11.20 16.19
CA VAL A 73 15.70 -10.12 15.28
C VAL A 73 16.23 -10.42 13.90
N ALA A 74 15.32 -10.52 12.93
CA ALA A 74 15.66 -10.57 11.52
C ALA A 74 15.41 -9.20 10.90
N LEU A 75 16.39 -8.70 10.19
CA LEU A 75 16.32 -7.48 9.41
C LEU A 75 16.47 -7.85 7.94
N ILE A 76 15.52 -7.46 7.11
CA ILE A 76 15.52 -7.70 5.67
C ILE A 76 15.42 -6.34 5.00
N GLY A 77 16.53 -5.86 4.44
CA GLY A 77 16.60 -4.59 3.71
C GLY A 77 16.22 -4.74 2.25
N ALA A 78 15.81 -3.64 1.65
CA ALA A 78 15.66 -3.53 0.21
C ALA A 78 16.97 -3.85 -0.51
N ARG A 79 16.86 -4.17 -1.79
CA ARG A 79 18.05 -4.44 -2.62
C ARG A 79 18.98 -3.22 -2.65
N GLY A 80 20.27 -3.42 -2.44
CA GLY A 80 21.26 -2.36 -2.45
C GLY A 80 21.41 -1.58 -1.15
N LEU A 81 20.52 -1.81 -0.15
CA LEU A 81 20.68 -1.22 1.16
C LEU A 81 21.79 -1.94 1.94
N SER A 82 22.82 -1.19 2.34
CA SER A 82 23.88 -1.63 3.25
C SER A 82 23.68 -0.96 4.61
N PHE A 83 23.62 -1.75 5.66
CA PHE A 83 23.32 -1.21 7.00
C PHE A 83 23.96 -2.05 8.09
N ARG A 84 24.18 -1.42 9.24
CA ARG A 84 24.58 -2.07 10.49
C ARG A 84 23.43 -2.05 11.47
N ALA A 85 23.34 -3.08 12.30
CA ALA A 85 22.31 -3.16 13.31
C ALA A 85 22.89 -3.69 14.63
N ARG A 86 22.36 -3.20 15.75
CA ARG A 86 22.72 -3.69 17.09
C ARG A 86 21.49 -3.67 18.00
N LEU A 87 21.47 -4.57 18.96
CA LEU A 87 20.48 -4.59 20.03
C LEU A 87 20.94 -3.67 21.17
N SER A 88 19.98 -2.95 21.77
CA SER A 88 20.27 -2.03 22.89
C SER A 88 19.23 -2.17 23.99
N ASP A 89 19.63 -1.96 25.22
CA ASP A 89 18.76 -1.86 26.40
C ASP A 89 18.43 -0.42 26.80
N ALA A 90 19.06 0.56 26.12
CA ALA A 90 18.90 1.98 26.42
C ALA A 90 17.57 2.54 25.86
N THR A 91 16.96 3.44 26.61
CA THR A 91 15.67 4.05 26.27
C THR A 91 15.78 5.25 25.33
N SER A 92 16.96 5.86 25.15
CA SER A 92 17.11 7.08 24.34
C SER A 92 18.53 7.46 23.94
N ASP A 93 19.58 6.76 24.39
CA ASP A 93 20.96 7.11 24.06
C ASP A 93 21.56 6.14 23.04
N PRO A 94 21.80 6.57 21.78
CA PRO A 94 22.45 5.76 20.77
C PRO A 94 23.90 5.40 21.11
N LEU A 95 24.49 6.06 22.09
CA LEU A 95 25.87 5.80 22.58
C LEU A 95 25.90 4.89 23.81
N ALA A 96 24.74 4.43 24.31
CA ALA A 96 24.67 3.53 25.45
C ALA A 96 25.40 2.20 25.18
N PRO A 97 25.91 1.53 26.24
CA PRO A 97 26.64 0.30 26.07
C PRO A 97 25.85 -0.75 25.28
N GLU A 98 26.50 -1.34 24.32
CA GLU A 98 25.94 -2.32 23.43
C GLU A 98 25.58 -3.62 24.19
N VAL A 99 24.31 -4.01 24.16
CA VAL A 99 23.82 -5.24 24.76
C VAL A 99 23.35 -6.17 23.66
N GLY A 100 24.09 -7.22 23.38
CA GLY A 100 23.73 -8.20 22.37
C GLY A 100 24.65 -8.20 21.16
N GLY A 101 24.10 -8.60 20.02
CA GLY A 101 24.86 -8.77 18.80
C GLY A 101 25.02 -7.48 17.98
N ARG A 102 26.10 -7.42 17.23
CA ARG A 102 26.32 -6.43 16.17
C ARG A 102 26.61 -7.18 14.88
N ALA A 103 25.95 -6.79 13.80
CA ALA A 103 26.21 -7.35 12.49
C ALA A 103 26.10 -6.26 11.42
N SER A 104 26.74 -6.51 10.27
CA SER A 104 26.58 -5.69 9.08
C SER A 104 26.42 -6.60 7.88
N SER A 105 25.63 -6.19 6.90
CA SER A 105 25.38 -6.98 5.71
C SER A 105 25.19 -6.11 4.49
N VAL A 106 26.01 -6.31 3.48
CA VAL A 106 25.82 -5.76 2.13
C VAL A 106 24.77 -6.53 1.33
N ALA A 107 24.34 -7.69 1.83
CA ALA A 107 23.28 -8.49 1.22
C ALA A 107 21.87 -8.08 1.65
N GLY A 108 21.74 -7.08 2.52
CA GLY A 108 20.46 -6.59 3.02
C GLY A 108 19.76 -7.50 4.03
N VAL A 109 20.44 -8.52 4.59
CA VAL A 109 19.88 -9.45 5.59
C VAL A 109 20.80 -9.56 6.78
N ILE A 110 20.26 -9.32 7.99
CA ILE A 110 20.97 -9.46 9.26
C ILE A 110 20.15 -10.30 10.22
N GLU A 111 20.77 -11.24 10.90
CA GLU A 111 20.22 -11.88 12.07
C GLU A 111 20.97 -11.42 13.32
N LEU A 112 20.23 -10.92 14.31
CA LEU A 112 20.75 -10.64 15.64
C LEU A 112 20.07 -11.57 16.63
N ARG A 113 20.85 -12.12 17.54
CA ARG A 113 20.34 -13.02 18.58
C ARG A 113 20.98 -12.70 19.92
N ARG A 114 20.14 -12.67 20.94
CA ARG A 114 20.58 -12.60 22.33
C ARG A 114 19.81 -13.60 23.17
N CYS A 115 20.48 -14.48 23.83
CA CYS A 115 19.93 -15.45 24.79
C CYS A 115 20.38 -15.12 26.22
N GLY A 116 19.46 -15.06 27.15
CA GLY A 116 19.69 -14.67 28.53
C GLY A 116 20.12 -13.20 28.68
N GLY A 117 20.34 -12.77 29.87
CA GLY A 117 20.86 -11.46 30.23
C GLY A 117 20.04 -10.80 31.35
N ALA A 118 20.72 -9.97 32.15
CA ALA A 118 20.10 -9.29 33.30
C ALA A 118 19.15 -8.14 32.91
N ARG A 119 19.17 -7.73 31.65
CA ARG A 119 18.34 -6.62 31.14
C ARG A 119 17.65 -7.00 29.83
N PRO A 120 16.38 -6.64 29.66
CA PRO A 120 15.67 -6.90 28.42
C PRO A 120 16.20 -6.02 27.27
N VAL A 121 16.18 -6.53 26.05
CA VAL A 121 16.41 -5.75 24.85
C VAL A 121 15.18 -4.85 24.65
N ARG A 122 15.42 -3.54 24.47
CA ARG A 122 14.33 -2.57 24.28
C ARG A 122 14.34 -1.92 22.92
N HIS A 123 15.48 -1.83 22.30
CA HIS A 123 15.63 -1.16 21.02
C HIS A 123 16.57 -1.91 20.09
N LEU A 124 16.26 -1.79 18.81
CA LEU A 124 17.15 -2.12 17.72
C LEU A 124 17.65 -0.80 17.15
N VAL A 125 18.94 -0.61 17.11
CA VAL A 125 19.59 0.54 16.48
C VAL A 125 20.07 0.09 15.12
N VAL A 126 19.59 0.77 14.07
CA VAL A 126 19.98 0.51 12.69
C VAL A 126 20.66 1.74 12.14
N THR A 127 21.84 1.58 11.54
CA THR A 127 22.56 2.65 10.85
C THR A 127 22.76 2.23 9.40
N SER A 128 22.28 3.03 8.46
CA SER A 128 22.55 2.81 7.04
C SER A 128 23.99 3.24 6.75
N ASP A 129 24.74 2.40 6.06
CA ASP A 129 26.11 2.68 5.62
C ASP A 129 26.12 3.11 4.14
N ALA A 130 25.15 2.67 3.35
CA ALA A 130 24.98 3.07 1.97
C ALA A 130 23.59 2.65 1.46
N GLY A 131 23.02 3.46 0.60
CA GLY A 131 21.73 3.23 -0.02
C GLY A 131 20.57 3.62 0.87
N ARG A 132 19.40 3.66 0.25
CA ARG A 132 18.11 3.96 0.90
C ARG A 132 17.14 2.87 0.56
N GLY A 133 16.19 2.63 1.44
CA GLY A 133 15.16 1.65 1.12
C GLY A 133 14.38 1.16 2.31
N ALA A 134 13.53 0.22 2.01
CA ALA A 134 12.68 -0.44 2.96
C ALA A 134 13.47 -1.42 3.83
N LEU A 135 13.12 -1.45 5.09
CA LEU A 135 13.63 -2.39 6.07
C LEU A 135 12.45 -3.10 6.74
N GLU A 136 12.36 -4.42 6.53
CA GLU A 136 11.44 -5.26 7.26
C GLU A 136 12.12 -5.80 8.51
N VAL A 137 11.42 -5.75 9.65
CA VAL A 137 11.94 -6.19 10.94
C VAL A 137 11.00 -7.23 11.54
N VAL A 138 11.52 -8.42 11.79
CA VAL A 138 10.81 -9.50 12.49
C VAL A 138 11.48 -9.76 13.81
N VAL A 139 10.75 -9.65 14.90
CA VAL A 139 11.21 -9.94 16.26
C VAL A 139 10.58 -11.24 16.72
N ALA A 140 11.35 -12.10 17.35
CA ALA A 140 10.84 -13.30 17.98
C ALA A 140 11.46 -13.51 19.36
N HIS A 141 10.65 -13.97 20.29
CA HIS A 141 11.06 -14.40 21.61
C HIS A 141 10.82 -15.91 21.77
N ALA A 142 11.80 -16.65 22.27
CA ALA A 142 11.67 -18.08 22.44
C ALA A 142 12.48 -18.57 23.67
N PRO A 143 12.07 -19.67 24.31
CA PRO A 143 12.84 -20.26 25.43
C PRO A 143 14.25 -20.69 25.05
N SER A 144 14.45 -21.02 23.77
CA SER A 144 15.73 -21.47 23.21
C SER A 144 15.99 -20.82 21.86
N ALA A 145 17.18 -21.06 21.31
CA ALA A 145 17.56 -20.52 19.99
C ALA A 145 16.63 -21.05 18.88
N LEU A 146 16.10 -20.14 18.06
CA LEU A 146 15.33 -20.46 16.87
C LEU A 146 16.25 -20.83 15.69
N PRO A 147 15.70 -21.45 14.63
CA PRO A 147 16.44 -21.74 13.41
C PRO A 147 17.07 -20.48 12.81
N ALA A 148 18.32 -20.58 12.37
CA ALA A 148 19.03 -19.46 11.75
C ALA A 148 18.37 -19.03 10.44
N LEU A 149 18.50 -17.76 10.08
CA LEU A 149 17.94 -17.20 8.84
C LEU A 149 18.46 -17.91 7.59
N THR A 150 19.68 -18.44 7.62
CA THR A 150 20.28 -19.19 6.51
C THR A 150 19.49 -20.43 6.13
N THR A 151 18.68 -20.97 7.05
CA THR A 151 17.80 -22.11 6.78
C THR A 151 16.49 -21.69 6.12
N VAL A 152 16.13 -20.41 6.21
CA VAL A 152 14.87 -19.83 5.70
C VAL A 152 15.09 -19.04 4.43
N ILE A 153 16.17 -18.28 4.44
CA ILE A 153 16.58 -17.41 3.33
C ILE A 153 17.84 -18.09 2.78
N PRO A 154 17.79 -18.66 1.56
CA PRO A 154 18.97 -19.19 0.92
C PRO A 154 20.06 -18.13 0.92
N GLU A 155 21.28 -18.52 1.33
CA GLU A 155 22.43 -17.63 1.31
C GLU A 155 22.47 -16.90 -0.03
N ARG A 156 22.34 -15.60 0.00
CA ARG A 156 22.70 -14.74 -1.12
C ARG A 156 24.22 -14.73 -1.15
N THR A 157 24.81 -15.82 -1.66
CA THR A 157 26.26 -15.96 -1.82
C THR A 157 26.76 -14.74 -2.58
N GLY A 158 27.53 -13.92 -1.90
CA GLY A 158 28.40 -12.87 -2.38
C GLY A 158 27.96 -12.15 -3.65
N GLY A 159 26.95 -11.28 -3.59
CA GLY A 159 26.54 -10.46 -4.72
C GLY A 159 25.84 -11.17 -5.88
N ALA A 160 25.72 -12.48 -5.85
CA ALA A 160 24.86 -13.20 -6.78
C ALA A 160 23.42 -13.09 -6.28
N LEU A 161 22.73 -12.08 -6.77
CA LEU A 161 21.27 -12.12 -6.84
C LEU A 161 20.85 -13.47 -7.44
N PRO A 162 19.69 -14.08 -6.99
CA PRO A 162 19.15 -15.22 -7.71
C PRO A 162 19.20 -14.86 -9.19
N PRO A 163 19.61 -15.80 -10.08
CA PRO A 163 19.78 -15.48 -11.48
C PRO A 163 18.48 -14.79 -11.93
N VAL A 164 18.57 -13.48 -12.08
CA VAL A 164 17.56 -12.73 -12.82
C VAL A 164 17.51 -13.49 -14.14
N PRO A 165 16.34 -14.02 -14.57
CA PRO A 165 16.22 -14.64 -15.88
C PRO A 165 17.02 -13.73 -16.80
N GLU A 166 18.01 -14.31 -17.50
CA GLU A 166 19.14 -13.62 -18.15
C GLU A 166 18.71 -12.23 -18.59
N ALA A 167 19.37 -11.19 -18.10
CA ALA A 167 18.95 -9.80 -18.31
C ALA A 167 18.85 -9.41 -19.79
N GLY A 168 19.23 -10.31 -20.68
CA GLY A 168 18.97 -10.26 -22.12
C GLY A 168 17.58 -10.68 -22.57
N ALA A 169 16.78 -11.35 -21.71
CA ALA A 169 15.45 -11.85 -22.10
C ALA A 169 14.32 -10.81 -21.93
N LEU A 170 14.50 -9.80 -21.08
CA LEU A 170 13.50 -8.75 -20.89
C LEU A 170 13.75 -7.58 -21.84
N PRO A 171 12.72 -7.09 -22.54
CA PRO A 171 12.86 -5.92 -23.41
C PRO A 171 13.29 -4.70 -22.58
N VAL A 172 14.13 -3.85 -23.19
CA VAL A 172 14.48 -2.55 -22.64
C VAL A 172 13.22 -1.69 -22.54
N LEU A 173 13.04 -1.02 -21.40
CA LEU A 173 11.87 -0.18 -21.18
C LEU A 173 11.89 1.04 -22.12
N PRO A 174 10.72 1.53 -22.53
CA PRO A 174 10.62 2.81 -23.21
C PRO A 174 11.21 3.95 -22.35
N PRO A 175 11.66 5.05 -22.96
CA PRO A 175 12.15 6.21 -22.23
C PRO A 175 11.15 6.68 -21.15
N PRO A 176 11.62 7.24 -20.01
CA PRO A 176 10.75 7.69 -18.92
C PRO A 176 9.70 8.70 -19.38
N GLU A 177 10.03 9.59 -20.32
CA GLU A 177 9.09 10.56 -20.89
C GLU A 177 7.92 9.88 -21.58
N ARG A 178 8.19 8.79 -22.33
CA ARG A 178 7.14 8.04 -23.02
C ARG A 178 6.24 7.29 -22.04
N ARG A 179 6.79 6.74 -20.98
CA ARG A 179 6.00 6.07 -19.92
C ARG A 179 5.16 7.08 -19.16
N ALA A 180 5.71 8.26 -18.88
CA ALA A 180 4.99 9.38 -18.29
C ALA A 180 3.82 9.85 -19.16
N GLU A 181 4.01 9.96 -20.50
CA GLU A 181 2.91 10.28 -21.44
C GLU A 181 1.76 9.27 -21.37
N LEU A 182 2.09 7.99 -21.29
CA LEU A 182 1.08 6.93 -21.17
C LEU A 182 0.34 7.00 -19.83
N ALA A 183 1.03 7.31 -18.74
CA ALA A 183 0.45 7.51 -17.42
C ALA A 183 -0.49 8.72 -17.39
N GLU A 184 -0.07 9.85 -17.96
CA GLU A 184 -0.91 11.05 -18.10
C GLU A 184 -2.16 10.77 -18.95
N ALA A 185 -1.99 10.08 -20.09
CA ALA A 185 -3.11 9.72 -20.95
C ALA A 185 -4.11 8.79 -20.23
N ARG A 186 -3.60 7.86 -19.39
CA ARG A 186 -4.43 7.02 -18.52
C ARG A 186 -5.17 7.88 -17.51
N GLY A 187 -4.49 8.75 -16.76
CA GLY A 187 -5.10 9.63 -15.79
C GLY A 187 -6.21 10.49 -16.40
N LYS A 188 -5.98 11.08 -17.58
CA LYS A 188 -6.99 11.88 -18.31
C LYS A 188 -8.21 11.04 -18.68
N ARG A 189 -8.03 9.80 -19.16
CA ARG A 189 -9.16 8.90 -19.44
C ARG A 189 -9.96 8.55 -18.18
N GLU A 190 -9.28 8.45 -17.04
CA GLU A 190 -9.88 8.22 -15.72
C GLU A 190 -10.49 9.50 -15.11
N GLY A 191 -10.51 10.60 -15.83
CA GLY A 191 -11.09 11.88 -15.37
C GLY A 191 -10.20 12.69 -14.43
N ALA A 192 -8.90 12.40 -14.36
CA ALA A 192 -7.97 13.18 -13.58
C ALA A 192 -7.62 14.51 -14.23
N ARG A 193 -7.39 15.52 -13.40
CA ARG A 193 -6.52 16.63 -13.76
C ARG A 193 -5.07 16.16 -13.65
N VAL A 194 -4.28 16.40 -14.69
CA VAL A 194 -2.86 16.06 -14.73
C VAL A 194 -2.06 17.35 -14.66
N ASP A 195 -1.16 17.43 -13.71
CA ASP A 195 -0.27 18.58 -13.54
C ASP A 195 0.97 18.45 -14.45
N ALA A 196 1.77 19.52 -14.54
CA ALA A 196 3.03 19.49 -15.28
C ALA A 196 3.99 18.46 -14.68
N ARG A 197 4.78 17.81 -15.55
CA ARG A 197 5.83 16.90 -15.13
C ARG A 197 6.88 17.61 -14.31
N THR A 198 7.46 16.90 -13.34
CA THR A 198 8.57 17.36 -12.54
C THR A 198 9.74 16.39 -12.72
N THR A 199 10.94 16.94 -12.84
CA THR A 199 12.17 16.14 -12.81
C THR A 199 12.66 16.04 -11.37
N LEU A 200 12.94 14.83 -10.93
CA LEU A 200 13.59 14.54 -9.65
C LEU A 200 14.99 14.01 -9.92
N HIS A 201 15.89 14.20 -8.97
CA HIS A 201 17.28 13.77 -9.09
C HIS A 201 17.59 12.73 -8.02
N ALA A 202 18.15 11.61 -8.43
CA ALA A 202 18.66 10.59 -7.53
C ALA A 202 20.07 10.97 -7.08
N GLY A 203 20.42 10.63 -5.85
CA GLY A 203 21.79 10.69 -5.35
C GLY A 203 22.69 9.60 -5.95
N ASP A 204 23.90 9.53 -5.47
CA ASP A 204 24.90 8.51 -5.85
C ASP A 204 24.50 7.10 -5.40
N ASP A 205 23.59 6.98 -4.45
CA ASP A 205 22.96 5.73 -3.98
C ASP A 205 21.70 5.32 -4.76
N GLY A 206 21.25 6.13 -5.72
CA GLY A 206 20.02 5.89 -6.48
C GLY A 206 18.74 6.25 -5.72
N GLY A 207 18.84 6.92 -4.58
CA GLY A 207 17.70 7.38 -3.79
C GLY A 207 17.49 8.88 -3.88
N GLY A 208 16.37 9.38 -3.38
CA GLY A 208 16.07 10.80 -3.33
C GLY A 208 14.82 11.15 -2.54
N GLU A 209 14.66 12.45 -2.32
CA GLU A 209 13.50 13.00 -1.65
C GLU A 209 13.09 14.32 -2.31
N ALA A 210 11.78 14.54 -2.43
CA ALA A 210 11.23 15.78 -2.96
C ALA A 210 9.93 16.14 -2.25
N GLU A 211 9.77 17.42 -1.90
CA GLU A 211 8.52 17.93 -1.35
C GLU A 211 7.50 18.13 -2.47
N VAL A 212 6.28 17.63 -2.25
CA VAL A 212 5.13 17.79 -3.15
C VAL A 212 3.94 18.32 -2.37
N SER A 213 3.22 19.29 -2.91
CA SER A 213 1.98 19.79 -2.35
C SER A 213 0.79 19.11 -3.00
N LEU A 214 0.05 18.32 -2.22
CA LEU A 214 -1.19 17.68 -2.65
C LEU A 214 -2.38 18.58 -2.26
N ALA A 215 -3.16 19.03 -3.23
CA ALA A 215 -4.42 19.71 -2.96
C ALA A 215 -5.44 18.74 -2.30
N ALA A 216 -6.56 19.28 -1.78
CA ALA A 216 -7.63 18.40 -1.30
C ALA A 216 -8.16 17.52 -2.46
N GLY A 217 -8.03 16.20 -2.35
CA GLY A 217 -8.36 15.25 -3.41
C GLY A 217 -7.68 13.90 -3.26
N CYS A 218 -7.88 13.03 -4.23
CA CYS A 218 -7.09 11.84 -4.43
C CYS A 218 -5.99 12.10 -5.44
N HIS A 219 -4.84 11.52 -5.25
CA HIS A 219 -3.65 11.76 -6.05
C HIS A 219 -2.97 10.45 -6.40
N ARG A 220 -2.43 10.41 -7.62
CA ARG A 220 -1.51 9.38 -8.08
C ARG A 220 -0.21 10.07 -8.47
N VAL A 221 0.86 9.74 -7.75
CA VAL A 221 2.23 10.14 -8.09
C VAL A 221 2.91 8.93 -8.72
N GLU A 222 3.47 9.09 -9.90
CA GLU A 222 4.21 8.03 -10.58
C GLU A 222 5.62 8.51 -10.90
N LEU A 223 6.61 7.65 -10.66
CA LEU A 223 8.03 7.94 -10.84
C LEU A 223 8.61 7.02 -11.92
N PHE A 224 9.22 7.61 -12.92
CA PHE A 224 9.78 6.93 -14.08
C PHE A 224 11.28 7.20 -14.17
N ALA A 225 12.11 6.22 -13.87
CA ALA A 225 13.55 6.33 -14.02
C ALA A 225 14.01 5.74 -15.38
N ARG A 226 15.16 6.20 -15.87
CA ARG A 226 15.75 5.67 -17.10
C ARG A 226 16.22 4.23 -16.88
N ASP A 227 15.89 3.33 -17.81
CA ASP A 227 16.36 1.96 -17.76
C ASP A 227 17.88 1.92 -18.00
N PRO A 228 18.70 1.50 -17.02
CA PRO A 228 20.14 1.47 -17.14
C PRO A 228 20.63 0.52 -18.24
N ARG A 229 19.81 -0.43 -18.69
CA ARG A 229 20.09 -1.33 -19.82
C ARG A 229 20.04 -0.61 -21.16
N ALA A 230 19.42 0.56 -21.24
CA ALA A 230 19.41 1.40 -22.42
C ALA A 230 20.81 1.98 -22.73
N ASP A 231 21.66 2.11 -21.71
CA ASP A 231 23.03 2.54 -21.87
C ASP A 231 23.91 1.30 -22.07
N ARG A 232 24.63 1.21 -23.17
CA ARG A 232 25.46 0.05 -23.63
C ARG A 232 26.56 -0.41 -22.64
N ALA A 233 26.56 0.08 -21.41
CA ALA A 233 27.58 -0.16 -20.39
C ALA A 233 27.47 -1.50 -19.65
N GLY A 234 26.76 -2.48 -20.17
CA GLY A 234 26.85 -3.89 -19.73
C GLY A 234 26.46 -4.20 -18.28
N ARG A 235 25.90 -3.25 -17.54
CA ARG A 235 25.45 -3.48 -16.16
C ARG A 235 24.10 -4.17 -16.14
N ARG A 236 24.04 -5.35 -15.54
CA ARG A 236 22.85 -6.19 -15.42
C ARG A 236 21.96 -5.73 -14.25
N PHE A 237 21.47 -4.49 -14.26
CA PHE A 237 20.49 -4.06 -13.26
C PHE A 237 19.09 -4.09 -13.86
N ARG A 238 18.17 -4.73 -13.15
CA ARG A 238 16.74 -4.52 -13.38
C ARG A 238 16.36 -3.22 -12.71
N LEU A 239 15.72 -2.31 -13.45
CA LEU A 239 15.15 -1.13 -12.87
C LEU A 239 14.00 -1.54 -11.91
N ASP A 240 14.01 -1.00 -10.71
CA ASP A 240 13.04 -1.28 -9.67
C ASP A 240 13.03 -0.07 -8.72
N VAL A 241 12.09 0.83 -8.95
CA VAL A 241 11.98 2.07 -8.16
C VAL A 241 10.94 1.88 -7.07
N ASP A 242 11.40 1.83 -5.82
CA ASP A 242 10.56 1.89 -4.63
C ASP A 242 10.27 3.33 -4.24
N ALA A 243 9.08 3.62 -3.72
CA ALA A 243 8.77 4.95 -3.21
C ALA A 243 7.75 4.97 -2.06
N GLU A 244 7.76 6.07 -1.30
CA GLU A 244 6.79 6.37 -0.26
C GLU A 244 6.36 7.84 -0.32
N LEU A 245 5.08 8.10 0.03
CA LEU A 245 4.60 9.43 0.40
C LEU A 245 4.60 9.53 1.91
N ARG A 246 5.37 10.46 2.46
CA ARG A 246 5.52 10.67 3.90
C ARG A 246 4.98 12.02 4.33
N ASP A 247 4.45 12.05 5.55
CA ASP A 247 4.10 13.30 6.21
C ASP A 247 5.38 13.96 6.75
N PRO A 248 5.76 15.17 6.28
CA PRO A 248 7.00 15.82 6.74
C PRO A 248 6.98 16.19 8.22
N SER A 249 5.78 16.31 8.83
CA SER A 249 5.65 16.59 10.27
C SER A 249 5.73 15.33 11.14
N ASN A 250 5.58 14.15 10.54
CA ASN A 250 5.65 12.86 11.21
C ASN A 250 6.17 11.80 10.22
N SER A 251 7.48 11.59 10.21
CA SER A 251 8.16 10.65 9.30
C SER A 251 7.65 9.20 9.41
N ASP A 252 7.08 8.82 10.54
CA ASP A 252 6.49 7.49 10.74
C ASP A 252 5.13 7.34 10.03
N ARG A 253 4.52 8.46 9.63
CA ARG A 253 3.24 8.45 8.93
C ARG A 253 3.45 8.36 7.43
N VAL A 254 3.33 7.15 6.92
CA VAL A 254 3.33 6.86 5.49
C VAL A 254 1.90 6.92 4.95
N LEU A 255 1.66 7.78 3.96
CA LEU A 255 0.36 7.96 3.30
C LEU A 255 0.15 6.96 2.17
N ALA A 256 1.20 6.66 1.44
CA ALA A 256 1.21 5.66 0.37
C ALA A 256 2.61 5.06 0.23
N ARG A 257 2.67 3.85 -0.28
CA ARG A 257 3.90 3.10 -0.47
C ARG A 257 3.79 2.23 -1.72
N ASP A 258 4.84 2.21 -2.51
CA ASP A 258 5.04 1.23 -3.58
C ASP A 258 6.38 0.52 -3.37
N ARG A 259 6.34 -0.80 -3.38
CA ARG A 259 7.48 -1.71 -3.27
C ARG A 259 7.25 -2.94 -4.12
N THR A 260 6.54 -2.75 -5.20
CA THR A 260 6.34 -3.81 -6.18
C THR A 260 7.64 -3.99 -6.97
N GLU A 261 7.86 -5.16 -7.55
CA GLU A 261 8.98 -5.37 -8.47
C GLU A 261 8.78 -4.69 -9.83
N ALA A 262 7.86 -3.74 -9.91
CA ALA A 262 7.65 -2.94 -11.11
C ALA A 262 8.81 -1.97 -11.31
N PRO A 263 9.17 -1.67 -12.57
CA PRO A 263 10.26 -0.75 -12.84
C PRO A 263 9.98 0.69 -12.42
N ASP A 264 8.71 1.04 -12.25
CA ASP A 264 8.22 2.39 -11.94
C ASP A 264 7.43 2.37 -10.64
N ALA A 265 7.63 3.38 -9.82
CA ALA A 265 6.82 3.51 -8.60
C ALA A 265 5.48 4.20 -8.87
N ARG A 266 4.43 3.71 -8.19
CA ARG A 266 3.09 4.27 -8.25
C ARG A 266 2.50 4.42 -6.86
N LEU A 267 2.30 5.66 -6.45
CA LEU A 267 1.81 6.03 -5.13
C LEU A 267 0.41 6.63 -5.22
N GLU A 268 -0.53 6.14 -4.42
CA GLU A 268 -1.91 6.59 -4.43
C GLU A 268 -2.34 7.01 -3.03
N ALA A 269 -2.73 8.28 -2.87
CA ALA A 269 -3.18 8.83 -1.60
C ALA A 269 -4.35 9.80 -1.77
N CYS A 270 -5.27 9.82 -0.80
CA CYS A 270 -6.34 10.80 -0.74
C CYS A 270 -6.17 11.68 0.50
N VAL A 271 -6.18 13.00 0.32
CA VAL A 271 -6.04 13.98 1.39
C VAL A 271 -7.27 14.88 1.47
N GLY A 272 -7.72 15.16 2.70
CA GLY A 272 -8.94 15.94 2.92
C GLY A 272 -8.75 17.45 2.86
N LYS A 273 -7.52 17.92 2.91
CA LYS A 273 -7.09 19.32 2.80
C LYS A 273 -5.76 19.38 2.10
N THR A 274 -5.35 20.56 1.62
CA THR A 274 -4.01 20.76 1.07
C THR A 274 -2.96 20.32 2.09
N THR A 275 -2.11 19.38 1.68
CA THR A 275 -1.11 18.73 2.54
C THR A 275 0.21 18.68 1.82
N ARG A 276 1.29 19.09 2.49
CA ARG A 276 2.65 18.86 2.01
C ARG A 276 3.05 17.43 2.36
N VAL A 277 3.72 16.78 1.45
CA VAL A 277 4.24 15.42 1.61
C VAL A 277 5.63 15.34 1.00
N ASN A 278 6.45 14.46 1.53
CA ASN A 278 7.72 14.10 0.93
C ASN A 278 7.54 12.82 0.11
N VAL A 279 7.89 12.90 -1.16
CA VAL A 279 8.09 11.74 -2.03
C VAL A 279 9.50 11.25 -1.78
N VAL A 280 9.64 10.11 -1.16
CA VAL A 280 10.93 9.47 -0.89
C VAL A 280 11.05 8.26 -1.80
N PHE A 281 12.17 8.11 -2.49
CA PHE A 281 12.35 7.00 -3.43
C PHE A 281 13.76 6.40 -3.36
N ALA A 282 13.88 5.15 -3.84
CA ALA A 282 15.13 4.41 -3.97
C ALA A 282 15.10 3.50 -5.21
N GLY A 283 16.24 2.97 -5.62
CA GLY A 283 16.33 2.01 -6.73
C GLY A 283 16.44 2.65 -8.12
N ALA A 284 16.49 3.98 -8.20
CA ALA A 284 16.84 4.67 -9.44
C ALA A 284 18.33 4.48 -9.77
N PRO A 285 18.76 4.69 -11.04
CA PRO A 285 20.18 4.75 -11.37
C PRO A 285 20.91 5.83 -10.56
N PRO A 286 22.11 5.56 -10.04
CA PRO A 286 22.92 6.56 -9.33
C PRO A 286 23.09 7.85 -10.14
N ASN A 287 22.89 8.99 -9.48
CA ASN A 287 22.92 10.33 -10.10
C ASN A 287 21.98 10.48 -11.31
N GLY A 288 20.95 9.63 -11.38
CA GLY A 288 20.00 9.61 -12.48
C GLY A 288 18.87 10.63 -12.30
N GLU A 289 18.18 10.90 -13.40
CA GLU A 289 16.96 11.70 -13.41
C GLU A 289 15.73 10.80 -13.46
N LEU A 290 14.69 11.19 -12.71
CA LEU A 290 13.37 10.57 -12.78
C LEU A 290 12.36 11.60 -13.26
N THR A 291 11.47 11.17 -14.15
CA THR A 291 10.28 11.95 -14.49
C THR A 291 9.18 11.61 -13.51
N SER A 292 8.62 12.61 -12.83
CA SER A 292 7.45 12.44 -11.96
C SER A 292 6.20 13.00 -12.63
N THR A 293 5.09 12.28 -12.51
CA THR A 293 3.77 12.74 -12.91
C THR A 293 2.83 12.81 -11.70
N LEU A 294 1.96 13.80 -11.68
CA LEU A 294 0.93 13.95 -10.66
C LEU A 294 -0.44 14.05 -11.33
N ALA A 295 -1.28 13.05 -11.07
CA ALA A 295 -2.68 13.04 -11.45
C ALA A 295 -3.55 13.23 -10.21
N SER A 296 -4.62 14.04 -10.32
CA SER A 296 -5.48 14.38 -9.19
C SER A 296 -6.97 14.27 -9.54
N TRP A 297 -7.74 13.78 -8.57
CA TRP A 297 -9.20 13.65 -8.62
C TRP A 297 -9.82 14.46 -7.49
N PRO A 298 -10.94 15.15 -7.71
CA PRO A 298 -11.57 15.98 -6.68
C PRO A 298 -12.17 15.13 -5.56
N LEU A 299 -12.41 15.75 -4.40
CA LEU A 299 -13.28 15.20 -3.36
C LEU A 299 -14.75 15.39 -3.74
N PRO A 300 -15.66 14.51 -3.26
CA PRO A 300 -17.09 14.77 -3.36
C PRO A 300 -17.45 16.13 -2.79
N GLN A 301 -18.18 16.92 -3.56
CA GLN A 301 -18.63 18.26 -3.16
C GLN A 301 -19.98 18.22 -2.47
N ARG A 302 -20.35 19.32 -1.82
CA ARG A 302 -21.69 19.54 -1.25
C ARG A 302 -22.15 18.49 -0.22
N LEU A 303 -21.19 17.85 0.44
CA LEU A 303 -21.46 17.06 1.62
C LEU A 303 -21.54 17.93 2.88
N PRO A 304 -22.29 17.54 3.93
CA PRO A 304 -22.39 18.29 5.15
C PRO A 304 -21.01 18.66 5.73
N SER A 305 -20.81 19.93 6.08
CA SER A 305 -19.55 20.43 6.61
C SER A 305 -19.15 19.72 7.90
N LEU A 306 -20.11 19.31 8.71
CA LEU A 306 -19.90 18.58 9.96
C LEU A 306 -19.24 17.20 9.76
N TRP A 307 -19.32 16.60 8.57
CA TRP A 307 -18.59 15.35 8.28
C TRP A 307 -17.09 15.56 8.14
N GLY A 308 -16.66 16.80 7.89
CA GLY A 308 -15.26 17.17 7.80
C GLY A 308 -14.54 16.69 6.53
N ALA A 309 -13.30 17.15 6.39
CA ALA A 309 -12.47 16.85 5.23
C ALA A 309 -12.03 15.38 5.19
N VAL A 310 -11.81 14.77 6.36
CA VAL A 310 -11.37 13.37 6.49
C VAL A 310 -12.41 12.41 5.93
N THR A 311 -13.69 12.60 6.28
CA THR A 311 -14.78 11.74 5.76
C THR A 311 -14.89 11.86 4.24
N ARG A 312 -14.77 13.08 3.69
CA ARG A 312 -14.77 13.29 2.24
C ARG A 312 -13.61 12.58 1.55
N SER A 313 -12.41 12.59 2.15
CA SER A 313 -11.26 11.86 1.60
C SER A 313 -11.45 10.34 1.65
N LYS A 314 -12.10 9.80 2.69
CA LYS A 314 -12.45 8.38 2.76
C LYS A 314 -13.44 8.00 1.66
N MET A 315 -14.50 8.80 1.44
CA MET A 315 -15.44 8.59 0.34
C MET A 315 -14.76 8.65 -1.03
N ALA A 316 -13.91 9.66 -1.25
CA ALA A 316 -13.15 9.77 -2.49
C ALA A 316 -12.21 8.59 -2.71
N ARG A 317 -11.55 8.12 -1.65
CA ARG A 317 -10.63 6.97 -1.70
C ARG A 317 -11.35 5.70 -2.17
N VAL A 318 -12.52 5.38 -1.60
CA VAL A 318 -13.25 4.17 -2.00
C VAL A 318 -13.73 4.26 -3.45
N MET A 319 -14.16 5.43 -3.92
CA MET A 319 -14.48 5.63 -5.33
C MET A 319 -13.26 5.45 -6.23
N PHE A 320 -12.15 6.07 -5.85
CA PHE A 320 -10.89 6.00 -6.57
C PHE A 320 -10.39 4.54 -6.69
N THR A 321 -10.36 3.80 -5.59
CA THR A 321 -9.91 2.39 -5.58
C THR A 321 -10.84 1.45 -6.35
N ARG A 322 -12.11 1.84 -6.56
CA ARG A 322 -13.08 1.07 -7.35
C ARG A 322 -13.23 1.59 -8.78
N HIS A 323 -12.38 2.53 -9.20
CA HIS A 323 -12.45 3.18 -10.52
C HIS A 323 -13.81 3.81 -10.83
N VAL A 324 -14.46 4.36 -9.80
CA VAL A 324 -15.72 5.08 -9.92
C VAL A 324 -15.44 6.58 -9.97
N ALA A 325 -15.94 7.26 -10.98
CA ALA A 325 -15.78 8.70 -11.08
C ALA A 325 -16.48 9.43 -9.92
N VAL A 326 -15.84 10.47 -9.38
CA VAL A 326 -16.43 11.27 -8.31
C VAL A 326 -17.63 12.06 -8.88
N PRO A 327 -18.84 11.93 -8.29
CA PRO A 327 -20.01 12.67 -8.74
C PRO A 327 -19.81 14.18 -8.62
N VAL A 328 -20.20 14.91 -9.64
CA VAL A 328 -20.14 16.40 -9.69
C VAL A 328 -21.44 17.05 -9.23
N ASP A 329 -22.55 16.32 -9.28
CA ASP A 329 -23.87 16.76 -8.86
C ASP A 329 -24.08 16.61 -7.35
N ASP A 330 -25.11 17.27 -6.83
CA ASP A 330 -25.49 17.18 -5.44
C ASP A 330 -25.98 15.76 -5.11
N PRO A 331 -25.74 15.29 -3.89
CA PRO A 331 -26.37 14.07 -3.42
C PRO A 331 -27.89 14.24 -3.35
N VAL A 332 -28.62 13.25 -3.86
CA VAL A 332 -30.09 13.24 -3.83
C VAL A 332 -30.63 12.79 -2.47
N PHE A 333 -29.79 12.16 -1.65
CA PHE A 333 -30.13 11.76 -0.30
C PHE A 333 -28.88 11.76 0.58
N LEU A 334 -29.06 12.22 1.80
CA LEU A 334 -28.03 12.24 2.85
C LEU A 334 -28.58 11.66 4.14
N ALA A 335 -27.79 10.84 4.81
CA ALA A 335 -28.09 10.34 6.14
C ALA A 335 -26.83 10.21 6.97
N GLN A 336 -27.02 10.08 8.28
CA GLN A 336 -25.95 9.78 9.23
C GLN A 336 -26.47 8.85 10.30
N GLY A 337 -25.57 8.14 10.95
CA GLY A 337 -25.94 7.22 12.01
C GLY A 337 -24.74 6.75 12.81
N SER A 338 -25.00 5.76 13.65
CA SER A 338 -24.02 5.17 14.56
C SER A 338 -24.00 3.64 14.39
N SER A 339 -23.44 2.94 15.38
CA SER A 339 -23.41 1.48 15.40
C SER A 339 -24.80 0.86 15.29
N GLY A 340 -24.92 -0.25 14.56
CA GLY A 340 -26.14 -1.00 14.34
C GLY A 340 -26.42 -1.24 12.86
N THR A 341 -27.61 -1.73 12.59
CA THR A 341 -28.15 -1.87 11.23
C THR A 341 -29.23 -0.82 11.02
N THR A 342 -29.04 0.06 10.03
CA THR A 342 -29.95 1.15 9.76
C THR A 342 -30.44 1.07 8.32
N PRO A 343 -31.73 0.74 8.09
CA PRO A 343 -32.33 0.73 6.77
C PRO A 343 -32.88 2.12 6.40
N PHE A 344 -32.68 2.53 5.14
CA PHE A 344 -33.21 3.74 4.56
C PHE A 344 -34.03 3.39 3.29
N PRO A 345 -35.34 3.57 3.29
CA PRO A 345 -36.10 3.62 2.06
C PRO A 345 -35.69 4.86 1.28
N VAL A 346 -35.39 4.72 0.00
CA VAL A 346 -34.98 5.83 -0.87
C VAL A 346 -35.90 5.94 -2.07
N SER A 347 -36.24 7.17 -2.42
CA SER A 347 -37.00 7.45 -3.63
C SER A 347 -36.06 7.40 -4.82
N VAL A 348 -36.44 6.60 -5.82
CA VAL A 348 -35.65 6.36 -7.03
C VAL A 348 -36.51 6.54 -8.28
N GLU A 349 -35.89 6.95 -9.37
CA GLU A 349 -36.55 7.13 -10.66
C GLU A 349 -36.23 5.98 -11.61
N VAL A 350 -37.21 5.54 -12.37
CA VAL A 350 -37.03 4.52 -13.42
C VAL A 350 -36.07 5.03 -14.49
N GLY A 351 -35.14 4.20 -14.89
CA GLY A 351 -34.10 4.52 -15.87
C GLY A 351 -32.90 5.29 -15.28
N ALA A 352 -32.91 5.62 -13.99
CA ALA A 352 -31.79 6.26 -13.32
C ALA A 352 -30.86 5.26 -12.65
N CYS A 353 -29.57 5.63 -12.58
CA CYS A 353 -28.56 4.90 -11.83
C CYS A 353 -28.11 5.74 -10.62
N TYR A 354 -27.74 5.04 -9.58
CA TYR A 354 -27.36 5.64 -8.30
C TYR A 354 -26.07 5.05 -7.76
N LEU A 355 -25.32 5.89 -7.05
CA LEU A 355 -24.13 5.53 -6.30
C LEU A 355 -24.35 5.89 -4.83
N ALA A 356 -24.43 4.90 -4.00
CA ALA A 356 -24.53 5.07 -2.55
C ALA A 356 -23.15 4.87 -1.93
N ILE A 357 -22.71 5.83 -1.11
CA ILE A 357 -21.39 5.82 -0.46
C ILE A 357 -21.57 6.10 1.01
N VAL A 358 -21.00 5.24 1.85
CA VAL A 358 -20.93 5.43 3.30
C VAL A 358 -19.47 5.56 3.73
N ALA A 359 -19.17 6.47 4.66
CA ALA A 359 -17.86 6.57 5.26
C ALA A 359 -17.94 6.91 6.75
N LEU A 360 -16.93 6.50 7.51
CA LEU A 360 -16.82 6.86 8.93
C LEU A 360 -16.59 8.35 9.07
N THR A 361 -17.39 8.98 9.95
CA THR A 361 -17.20 10.36 10.42
C THR A 361 -16.32 10.41 11.67
N HIS A 362 -16.40 9.39 12.51
CA HIS A 362 -15.57 9.22 13.72
C HIS A 362 -15.59 7.76 14.19
N GLY A 363 -14.73 7.45 15.15
CA GLY A 363 -14.62 6.12 15.74
C GLY A 363 -13.85 5.11 14.87
N HIS A 364 -13.89 3.86 15.30
CA HIS A 364 -13.22 2.73 14.63
C HIS A 364 -14.22 1.62 14.36
N ALA A 365 -14.39 1.27 13.09
CA ALA A 365 -15.26 0.17 12.70
C ALA A 365 -14.51 -1.17 12.70
N ARG A 366 -15.12 -2.20 13.28
CA ARG A 366 -14.75 -3.61 13.05
C ARG A 366 -15.50 -4.19 11.86
N SER A 367 -16.67 -3.62 11.54
CA SER A 367 -17.47 -3.93 10.37
C SER A 367 -18.16 -2.65 9.91
N LEU A 368 -18.07 -2.35 8.63
CA LEU A 368 -18.84 -1.32 7.94
C LEU A 368 -19.24 -1.89 6.58
N GLN A 369 -20.54 -2.03 6.39
CA GLN A 369 -21.11 -2.62 5.16
C GLN A 369 -22.19 -1.69 4.63
N ILE A 370 -22.32 -1.64 3.32
CA ILE A 370 -23.45 -1.04 2.63
C ILE A 370 -24.14 -2.11 1.76
N ARG A 371 -25.43 -2.24 1.93
CA ARG A 371 -26.27 -3.13 1.16
C ARG A 371 -27.37 -2.32 0.49
N THR A 372 -27.54 -2.48 -0.80
CA THR A 372 -28.64 -1.86 -1.55
C THR A 372 -29.55 -2.96 -2.12
N VAL A 373 -30.85 -2.79 -1.92
CA VAL A 373 -31.88 -3.71 -2.41
C VAL A 373 -32.80 -2.93 -3.32
N THR A 374 -32.97 -3.40 -4.55
CA THR A 374 -33.82 -2.78 -5.58
C THR A 374 -34.67 -3.88 -6.22
N GLY A 375 -35.96 -3.93 -5.85
CA GLY A 375 -36.82 -5.05 -6.20
C GLY A 375 -36.25 -6.37 -5.68
N ALA A 376 -35.94 -7.30 -6.59
CA ALA A 376 -35.32 -8.59 -6.26
C ALA A 376 -33.78 -8.59 -6.35
N ARG A 377 -33.16 -7.45 -6.71
CA ARG A 377 -31.71 -7.33 -6.90
C ARG A 377 -31.06 -6.79 -5.63
N GLU A 378 -29.88 -7.27 -5.35
CA GLU A 378 -29.09 -6.89 -4.19
C GLU A 378 -27.64 -6.62 -4.61
N SER A 379 -27.03 -5.61 -4.01
CA SER A 379 -25.62 -5.31 -4.09
C SER A 379 -25.07 -5.00 -2.70
N THR A 380 -23.96 -5.62 -2.33
CA THR A 380 -23.35 -5.48 -1.01
C THR A 380 -21.86 -5.20 -1.14
N ASP A 381 -21.33 -4.22 -0.37
CA ASP A 381 -19.90 -4.02 -0.15
C ASP A 381 -19.59 -4.19 1.33
N GLU A 382 -18.77 -5.17 1.66
CA GLU A 382 -18.40 -5.57 3.02
C GLU A 382 -17.01 -5.08 3.44
N ARG A 383 -16.26 -4.42 2.56
CA ARG A 383 -14.84 -4.03 2.76
C ARG A 383 -14.66 -2.73 3.55
N GLY A 384 -15.76 -2.10 3.95
CA GLY A 384 -15.72 -0.77 4.56
C GLY A 384 -14.97 -0.68 5.88
N ALA A 385 -14.76 -1.77 6.61
CA ALA A 385 -14.00 -1.74 7.86
C ALA A 385 -12.52 -1.41 7.64
N THR A 386 -11.90 -2.00 6.63
CA THR A 386 -10.49 -1.77 6.25
C THR A 386 -10.29 -0.43 5.53
N GLU A 387 -11.25 -0.06 4.70
CA GLU A 387 -11.19 1.16 3.90
C GLU A 387 -11.81 2.38 4.61
N GLU A 388 -12.48 2.16 5.76
CA GLU A 388 -13.25 3.14 6.50
C GLU A 388 -14.38 3.80 5.68
N ALA A 389 -14.70 3.20 4.54
CA ALA A 389 -15.77 3.59 3.62
C ALA A 389 -16.18 2.40 2.78
N ALA A 390 -17.44 2.39 2.33
CA ALA A 390 -17.97 1.38 1.41
C ALA A 390 -18.89 2.05 0.39
N LEU A 391 -19.06 1.43 -0.79
CA LEU A 391 -19.94 1.93 -1.83
C LEU A 391 -20.77 0.82 -2.47
N SER A 392 -21.95 1.19 -2.96
CA SER A 392 -22.78 0.31 -3.76
C SER A 392 -23.42 1.10 -4.90
N ALA A 393 -23.39 0.52 -6.10
CA ALA A 393 -23.98 1.13 -7.28
C ALA A 393 -25.15 0.28 -7.80
N PHE A 394 -26.23 0.92 -8.21
CA PHE A 394 -27.40 0.24 -8.75
C PHE A 394 -28.17 1.11 -9.75
N CYS A 395 -28.87 0.47 -10.68
CA CYS A 395 -29.77 1.13 -11.61
C CYS A 395 -31.19 0.61 -11.43
N VAL A 396 -32.17 1.49 -11.65
CA VAL A 396 -33.60 1.21 -11.50
C VAL A 396 -34.22 1.04 -12.89
N ASN A 397 -34.66 -0.16 -13.22
CA ASN A 397 -35.18 -0.48 -14.57
C ASN A 397 -36.70 -0.50 -14.62
N ALA A 398 -37.37 -0.53 -13.49
CA ALA A 398 -38.83 -0.60 -13.37
C ALA A 398 -39.32 0.19 -12.15
N HIS A 399 -40.63 0.37 -12.00
CA HIS A 399 -41.21 0.92 -10.77
C HIS A 399 -41.03 -0.08 -9.62
N GLU A 400 -39.96 0.06 -8.88
CA GLU A 400 -39.58 -0.81 -7.77
C GLU A 400 -39.13 0.02 -6.57
N SER A 401 -39.31 -0.54 -5.37
CA SER A 401 -38.78 0.07 -4.16
C SER A 401 -37.28 -0.09 -4.07
N ALA A 402 -36.58 0.91 -3.59
CA ALA A 402 -35.17 0.83 -3.27
C ALA A 402 -34.92 1.07 -1.77
N ARG A 403 -34.02 0.30 -1.19
CA ARG A 403 -33.62 0.42 0.19
C ARG A 403 -32.11 0.32 0.31
N ILE A 404 -31.51 1.21 1.11
CA ILE A 404 -30.12 1.15 1.49
C ILE A 404 -30.05 0.73 2.95
N GLU A 405 -29.22 -0.25 3.26
CA GLU A 405 -28.96 -0.71 4.61
C GLU A 405 -27.49 -0.47 4.95
N ILE A 406 -27.24 0.22 6.06
CA ILE A 406 -25.90 0.41 6.61
C ILE A 406 -25.76 -0.47 7.83
N HIS A 407 -24.77 -1.35 7.81
CA HIS A 407 -24.41 -2.18 8.96
C HIS A 407 -23.05 -1.75 9.48
N ALA A 408 -23.00 -1.18 10.67
CA ALA A 408 -21.78 -0.69 11.29
C ALA A 408 -21.61 -1.24 12.69
N ARG A 409 -20.43 -1.80 13.00
CA ARG A 409 -20.04 -2.28 14.33
C ARG A 409 -18.65 -1.80 14.67
N GLY A 410 -18.42 -1.39 15.89
CA GLY A 410 -17.11 -0.91 16.34
C GLY A 410 -17.20 -0.05 17.59
N THR A 411 -16.15 0.70 17.89
CA THR A 411 -16.05 1.56 19.06
C THR A 411 -16.29 3.00 18.68
N GLY A 412 -17.32 3.63 19.26
CA GLY A 412 -17.67 5.03 19.01
C GLY A 412 -17.96 5.34 17.54
N VAL A 413 -18.50 4.37 16.79
CA VAL A 413 -18.70 4.50 15.34
C VAL A 413 -19.78 5.52 15.03
N GLY A 414 -19.43 6.52 14.22
CA GLY A 414 -20.35 7.37 13.50
C GLY A 414 -20.04 7.32 11.99
N TRP A 415 -21.07 7.38 11.18
CA TRP A 415 -20.93 7.33 9.72
C TRP A 415 -21.86 8.33 9.01
N GLY A 416 -21.49 8.72 7.80
CA GLY A 416 -22.29 9.50 6.88
C GLY A 416 -22.53 8.73 5.58
N LEU A 417 -23.77 8.76 5.08
CA LEU A 417 -24.21 8.16 3.84
C LEU A 417 -24.60 9.25 2.84
N ALA A 418 -24.07 9.18 1.63
CA ALA A 418 -24.48 10.02 0.50
C ALA A 418 -24.95 9.13 -0.66
N LEU A 419 -26.11 9.48 -1.25
CA LEU A 419 -26.63 8.87 -2.46
C LEU A 419 -26.58 9.88 -3.58
N PHE A 420 -25.90 9.54 -4.65
CA PHE A 420 -25.79 10.36 -5.85
C PHE A 420 -26.55 9.73 -7.01
N ARG A 421 -27.22 10.56 -7.80
CA ARG A 421 -27.68 10.15 -9.11
C ARG A 421 -26.50 10.22 -10.07
N VAL A 422 -26.26 9.18 -10.84
CA VAL A 422 -25.10 9.07 -11.71
C VAL A 422 -25.52 8.63 -13.11
N LYS A 423 -24.70 8.94 -14.11
CA LYS A 423 -24.93 8.48 -15.47
C LYS A 423 -24.67 6.97 -15.54
N SER A 424 -25.48 6.24 -16.32
CA SER A 424 -25.20 4.84 -16.62
C SER A 424 -23.81 4.72 -17.25
N GLY A 425 -23.03 3.73 -16.81
CA GLY A 425 -21.66 3.51 -17.31
C GLY A 425 -20.56 4.26 -16.55
N MET A 426 -20.85 5.03 -15.51
CA MET A 426 -19.82 5.70 -14.69
C MET A 426 -18.82 4.72 -14.04
N TRP A 427 -19.22 3.47 -13.82
CA TRP A 427 -18.35 2.39 -13.30
C TRP A 427 -17.75 1.50 -14.38
N GLU A 428 -18.05 1.74 -15.66
CA GLU A 428 -17.46 1.01 -16.79
C GLU A 428 -16.25 1.71 -17.40
N ALA A 429 -16.06 3.00 -17.08
CA ALA A 429 -15.02 3.85 -17.66
C ALA A 429 -13.58 3.48 -17.25
N GLY A 430 -13.41 2.49 -16.36
CA GLY A 430 -12.12 2.05 -15.83
C GLY A 430 -11.68 0.64 -16.28
N ARG A 431 -12.37 0.01 -17.22
CA ARG A 431 -11.95 -1.30 -17.76
C ARG A 431 -11.03 -1.16 -18.95
#